data_f1fe62fa29264df4221ad7941ca50de2
#
_entry.id   f1fe62fa29264df4221ad7941ca50de2
#
_cell.length_a   1.000
_cell.length_b   1.000
_cell.length_c   1.000
_cell.angle_alpha   90.00
_cell.angle_beta   90.00
_cell.angle_gamma   90.00
#
_symmetry.space_group_name_H-M   'P 1'
#
loop_
_entity.id
_entity.type
_entity.pdbx_description
1 polymer ?
#
loop_
_entity_poly.entity_id
_entity_poly.type
_entity_poly.pdbx_seq_one_letter_code
_entity_poly.pdbx_strand_id
1 'polypeptide(L)'
;MGLVKRGNVWWMNLIFEGQRIRRSTGTANRALADSIMAKVKVQLIEGQYFDRLEEKTRTFDELMDRFEREHLVKLASQQICQVFVKRFRTFFGDRTLAEITPRLIVDYKSTRYAAGVQAASINRELSCLRKAFNLAKQEWEWCRENPVSRVSLEKGANKRDRWLTEEEETRLLTACPSWLRDLVVFALHTGMRLGEILSLTWSAVDL
;
A
#
# COMPACT_ATOMS: atom_id res chain seq x y z
N MET A 1 -16.70 -37.31 10.71
CA MET A 1 -16.42 -35.85 10.72
C MET A 1 -17.35 -35.20 11.72
N GLY A 2 -16.85 -34.39 12.64
CA GLY A 2 -17.71 -33.77 13.65
C GLY A 2 -16.91 -33.09 14.77
N LEU A 3 -17.63 -32.78 15.85
CA LEU A 3 -17.04 -32.26 17.08
C LEU A 3 -16.54 -33.42 17.97
N VAL A 4 -15.36 -33.24 18.53
CA VAL A 4 -14.73 -34.13 19.49
C VAL A 4 -14.37 -33.36 20.73
N LYS A 5 -14.79 -33.84 21.92
CA LYS A 5 -14.44 -33.20 23.18
C LYS A 5 -13.03 -33.62 23.60
N ARG A 6 -12.16 -32.65 23.89
CA ARG A 6 -10.81 -32.83 24.44
C ARG A 6 -10.64 -31.98 25.66
N GLY A 7 -10.51 -32.62 26.82
CA GLY A 7 -10.55 -31.92 28.09
C GLY A 7 -11.88 -31.18 28.26
N ASN A 8 -11.81 -29.89 28.54
CA ASN A 8 -13.00 -29.07 28.74
C ASN A 8 -13.43 -28.26 27.47
N VAL A 9 -12.83 -28.53 26.30
CA VAL A 9 -13.09 -27.77 25.07
C VAL A 9 -13.48 -28.68 23.94
N TRP A 10 -14.42 -28.22 23.08
CA TRP A 10 -14.79 -28.91 21.85
C TRP A 10 -13.81 -28.59 20.71
N TRP A 11 -13.48 -29.61 19.94
CA TRP A 11 -12.62 -29.55 18.77
C TRP A 11 -13.39 -29.95 17.54
N MET A 12 -13.29 -29.19 16.46
CA MET A 12 -13.80 -29.58 15.16
C MET A 12 -12.77 -30.41 14.39
N ASN A 13 -13.27 -31.43 13.70
CA ASN A 13 -12.50 -32.32 12.83
C ASN A 13 -13.25 -32.44 11.49
N LEU A 14 -12.81 -31.72 10.49
CA LEU A 14 -13.40 -31.63 9.16
C LEU A 14 -12.41 -32.13 8.11
N ILE A 15 -12.93 -32.63 6.97
CA ILE A 15 -12.14 -32.87 5.77
C ILE A 15 -12.81 -32.05 4.67
N PHE A 16 -12.03 -31.23 3.97
CA PHE A 16 -12.46 -30.44 2.85
C PHE A 16 -11.40 -30.54 1.75
N GLU A 17 -11.78 -30.90 0.53
CA GLU A 17 -10.88 -31.11 -0.63
C GLU A 17 -9.64 -31.97 -0.31
N GLY A 18 -9.84 -33.05 0.46
CA GLY A 18 -8.75 -33.95 0.87
C GLY A 18 -7.89 -33.47 2.05
N GLN A 19 -8.01 -32.22 2.44
CA GLN A 19 -7.27 -31.67 3.59
C GLN A 19 -8.03 -31.85 4.90
N ARG A 20 -7.31 -32.30 5.92
CA ARG A 20 -7.88 -32.52 7.26
C ARG A 20 -7.67 -31.28 8.14
N ILE A 21 -8.78 -30.64 8.55
CA ILE A 21 -8.82 -29.47 9.41
C ILE A 21 -9.17 -29.92 10.84
N ARG A 22 -8.23 -29.74 11.76
CA ARG A 22 -8.44 -29.95 13.20
C ARG A 22 -8.20 -28.63 13.95
N ARG A 23 -9.25 -28.12 14.63
CA ARG A 23 -9.14 -26.87 15.36
C ARG A 23 -10.01 -26.85 16.61
N SER A 24 -9.51 -26.23 17.68
CA SER A 24 -10.31 -25.93 18.86
C SER A 24 -11.40 -24.92 18.54
N THR A 25 -12.60 -25.11 19.07
CA THR A 25 -13.68 -24.12 19.02
C THR A 25 -13.55 -23.05 20.13
N GLY A 26 -12.63 -23.27 21.09
CA GLY A 26 -12.44 -22.36 22.22
C GLY A 26 -13.57 -22.39 23.26
N THR A 27 -14.56 -23.29 23.11
CA THR A 27 -15.72 -23.33 24.00
C THR A 27 -15.99 -24.73 24.58
N ALA A 28 -16.50 -24.77 25.82
CA ALA A 28 -17.00 -25.96 26.45
C ALA A 28 -18.48 -26.23 26.10
N ASN A 29 -19.19 -25.24 25.57
CA ASN A 29 -20.59 -25.35 25.19
C ASN A 29 -20.72 -26.02 23.82
N ARG A 30 -21.43 -27.16 23.77
CA ARG A 30 -21.60 -27.95 22.53
C ARG A 30 -22.42 -27.20 21.47
N ALA A 31 -23.51 -26.53 21.85
CA ALA A 31 -24.35 -25.82 20.88
C ALA A 31 -23.58 -24.67 20.21
N LEU A 32 -22.78 -23.96 20.98
CA LEU A 32 -21.89 -22.90 20.43
C LEU A 32 -20.80 -23.51 19.53
N ALA A 33 -20.23 -24.65 19.91
CA ALA A 33 -19.25 -25.36 19.09
C ALA A 33 -19.86 -25.86 17.75
N ASP A 34 -21.11 -26.35 17.74
CA ASP A 34 -21.82 -26.70 16.52
C ASP A 34 -22.06 -25.49 15.62
N SER A 35 -22.45 -24.35 16.18
CA SER A 35 -22.62 -23.09 15.44
C SER A 35 -21.30 -22.60 14.82
N ILE A 36 -20.20 -22.69 15.57
CA ILE A 36 -18.85 -22.35 15.07
C ILE A 36 -18.46 -23.29 13.92
N MET A 37 -18.70 -24.60 14.08
CA MET A 37 -18.40 -25.59 13.04
C MET A 37 -19.23 -25.35 11.77
N ALA A 38 -20.52 -25.00 11.89
CA ALA A 38 -21.37 -24.67 10.77
C ALA A 38 -20.85 -23.43 10.02
N LYS A 39 -20.46 -22.39 10.74
CA LYS A 39 -19.86 -21.17 10.16
C LYS A 39 -18.54 -21.47 9.43
N VAL A 40 -17.69 -22.31 9.99
CA VAL A 40 -16.44 -22.75 9.35
C VAL A 40 -16.72 -23.54 8.06
N LYS A 41 -17.74 -24.42 8.05
CA LYS A 41 -18.13 -25.14 6.83
C LYS A 41 -18.58 -24.20 5.71
N VAL A 42 -19.38 -23.18 6.03
CA VAL A 42 -19.78 -22.15 5.05
C VAL A 42 -18.54 -21.43 4.52
N GLN A 43 -17.63 -21.02 5.39
CA GLN A 43 -16.39 -20.33 4.98
C GLN A 43 -15.48 -21.21 4.12
N LEU A 44 -15.45 -22.53 4.33
CA LEU A 44 -14.72 -23.47 3.48
C LEU A 44 -15.34 -23.55 2.08
N ILE A 45 -16.65 -23.67 2.00
CA ILE A 45 -17.39 -23.72 0.72
C ILE A 45 -17.20 -22.42 -0.08
N GLU A 46 -17.15 -21.29 0.61
CA GLU A 46 -16.93 -19.97 0.00
C GLU A 46 -15.45 -19.65 -0.28
N GLY A 47 -14.52 -20.59 -0.06
CA GLY A 47 -13.06 -20.38 -0.20
C GLY A 47 -12.45 -19.44 0.85
N GLN A 48 -13.25 -18.99 1.80
CA GLN A 48 -12.88 -17.93 2.74
C GLN A 48 -12.04 -18.40 3.94
N TYR A 49 -11.95 -19.68 4.17
CA TYR A 49 -11.34 -20.20 5.40
C TYR A 49 -9.80 -20.18 5.34
N PHE A 50 -9.24 -20.53 4.18
CA PHE A 50 -7.79 -20.58 3.98
C PHE A 50 -7.21 -19.18 3.87
N ASP A 51 -7.87 -18.25 3.20
CA ASP A 51 -7.46 -16.84 3.10
C ASP A 51 -7.30 -16.20 4.48
N ARG A 52 -8.23 -16.48 5.41
CA ARG A 52 -8.13 -16.01 6.79
C ARG A 52 -6.98 -16.60 7.58
N LEU A 53 -6.50 -17.80 7.20
CA LEU A 53 -5.32 -18.38 7.82
C LEU A 53 -4.05 -17.68 7.34
N GLU A 54 -3.93 -17.39 6.04
CA GLU A 54 -2.80 -16.65 5.48
C GLU A 54 -2.69 -15.25 6.12
N GLU A 55 -3.77 -14.48 6.19
CA GLU A 55 -3.77 -13.17 6.86
C GLU A 55 -3.28 -13.20 8.32
N LYS A 56 -3.53 -14.32 9.03
CA LYS A 56 -3.14 -14.50 10.44
C LYS A 56 -1.73 -15.04 10.65
N THR A 57 -1.16 -15.63 9.61
CA THR A 57 0.19 -16.24 9.68
C THR A 57 1.23 -15.37 9.01
N ARG A 58 0.87 -14.69 7.91
CA ARG A 58 1.77 -13.79 7.20
C ARG A 58 2.01 -12.51 7.97
N THR A 59 3.26 -12.13 8.09
CA THR A 59 3.66 -10.88 8.74
C THR A 59 3.70 -9.72 7.75
N PHE A 60 3.65 -8.51 8.29
CA PHE A 60 3.81 -7.29 7.50
C PHE A 60 5.22 -7.21 6.88
N ASP A 61 6.23 -7.70 7.58
CA ASP A 61 7.59 -7.74 7.06
C ASP A 61 7.73 -8.69 5.86
N GLU A 62 7.11 -9.88 5.90
CA GLU A 62 7.06 -10.77 4.73
C GLU A 62 6.36 -10.11 3.53
N LEU A 63 5.29 -9.34 3.78
CA LEU A 63 4.62 -8.54 2.74
C LEU A 63 5.59 -7.53 2.11
N MET A 64 6.32 -6.80 2.94
CA MET A 64 7.28 -5.80 2.46
C MET A 64 8.46 -6.44 1.72
N ASP A 65 9.01 -7.55 2.21
CA ASP A 65 10.08 -8.29 1.54
C ASP A 65 9.67 -8.73 0.13
N ARG A 66 8.47 -9.29 0.02
CA ARG A 66 7.96 -9.73 -1.29
C ARG A 66 7.68 -8.54 -2.20
N PHE A 67 7.12 -7.47 -1.66
CA PHE A 67 6.85 -6.23 -2.40
C PHE A 67 8.13 -5.59 -2.94
N GLU A 68 9.18 -5.51 -2.13
CA GLU A 68 10.49 -5.00 -2.57
C GLU A 68 11.09 -5.86 -3.69
N ARG A 69 11.11 -7.18 -3.50
CA ARG A 69 11.72 -8.13 -4.43
C ARG A 69 10.99 -8.22 -5.77
N GLU A 70 9.67 -8.27 -5.76
CA GLU A 70 8.88 -8.58 -6.97
C GLU A 70 8.33 -7.35 -7.69
N HIS A 71 8.12 -6.24 -6.98
CA HIS A 71 7.50 -5.05 -7.54
C HIS A 71 8.39 -3.82 -7.56
N LEU A 72 9.01 -3.44 -6.42
CA LEU A 72 9.78 -2.20 -6.36
C LEU A 72 11.00 -2.19 -7.27
N VAL A 73 11.65 -3.32 -7.44
CA VAL A 73 12.82 -3.46 -8.34
C VAL A 73 12.53 -3.04 -9.78
N LYS A 74 11.26 -3.07 -10.20
CA LYS A 74 10.83 -2.71 -11.57
C LYS A 74 10.48 -1.23 -11.72
N LEU A 75 10.48 -0.45 -10.63
CA LEU A 75 10.02 0.93 -10.64
C LEU A 75 11.17 1.92 -10.72
N ALA A 76 11.04 2.93 -11.58
CA ALA A 76 11.95 4.08 -11.60
C ALA A 76 11.99 4.85 -10.25
N SER A 77 10.90 4.78 -9.48
CA SER A 77 10.77 5.40 -8.15
C SER A 77 11.18 4.47 -6.99
N GLN A 78 11.93 3.41 -7.25
CA GLN A 78 12.33 2.41 -6.27
C GLN A 78 12.90 3.01 -4.98
N GLN A 79 13.86 3.93 -5.11
CA GLN A 79 14.54 4.55 -3.96
C GLN A 79 13.57 5.27 -3.01
N ILE A 80 12.61 6.01 -3.56
CA ILE A 80 11.60 6.71 -2.76
C ILE A 80 10.69 5.72 -2.06
N CYS A 81 10.24 4.67 -2.76
CA CYS A 81 9.40 3.63 -2.17
C CYS A 81 10.13 2.85 -1.07
N GLN A 82 11.42 2.59 -1.20
CA GLN A 82 12.23 1.96 -0.14
C GLN A 82 12.27 2.79 1.15
N VAL A 83 12.32 4.13 1.04
CA VAL A 83 12.21 5.01 2.21
C VAL A 83 10.84 4.85 2.88
N PHE A 84 9.76 4.69 2.09
CA PHE A 84 8.43 4.45 2.65
C PHE A 84 8.36 3.08 3.34
N VAL A 85 8.88 2.03 2.71
CA VAL A 85 8.92 0.69 3.28
C VAL A 85 9.65 0.66 4.63
N LYS A 86 10.81 1.33 4.75
CA LYS A 86 11.52 1.44 6.03
C LYS A 86 10.64 2.06 7.12
N ARG A 87 9.91 3.13 6.80
CA ARG A 87 8.97 3.78 7.74
C ARG A 87 7.82 2.87 8.12
N PHE A 88 7.27 2.13 7.15
CA PHE A 88 6.20 1.18 7.41
C PHE A 88 6.66 0.07 8.35
N ARG A 89 7.83 -0.52 8.13
CA ARG A 89 8.42 -1.53 9.03
C ARG A 89 8.58 -0.99 10.45
N THR A 90 9.09 0.23 10.59
CA THR A 90 9.24 0.87 11.92
C THR A 90 7.90 1.05 12.63
N PHE A 91 6.80 1.35 11.92
CA PHE A 91 5.51 1.60 12.54
C PHE A 91 4.67 0.32 12.71
N PHE A 92 4.58 -0.50 11.69
CA PHE A 92 3.75 -1.71 11.70
C PHE A 92 4.45 -2.90 12.36
N GLY A 93 5.79 -2.99 12.28
CA GLY A 93 6.60 -4.04 12.91
C GLY A 93 6.23 -5.45 12.45
N ASP A 94 6.35 -6.40 13.38
CA ASP A 94 6.11 -7.84 13.15
C ASP A 94 4.63 -8.24 13.18
N ARG A 95 3.70 -7.28 13.05
CA ARG A 95 2.26 -7.56 13.05
C ARG A 95 1.89 -8.45 11.88
N THR A 96 0.92 -9.32 12.11
CA THR A 96 0.30 -10.09 11.03
C THR A 96 -0.56 -9.20 10.14
N LEU A 97 -0.83 -9.64 8.90
CA LEU A 97 -1.66 -8.86 7.97
C LEU A 97 -3.08 -8.66 8.52
N ALA A 98 -3.60 -9.63 9.30
CA ALA A 98 -4.90 -9.51 9.96
C ALA A 98 -4.96 -8.39 11.02
N GLU A 99 -3.83 -8.03 11.60
CA GLU A 99 -3.72 -6.96 12.59
C GLU A 99 -3.59 -5.57 11.97
N ILE A 100 -3.24 -5.49 10.67
CA ILE A 100 -3.19 -4.22 9.95
C ILE A 100 -4.60 -3.77 9.58
N THR A 101 -5.23 -3.08 10.50
CA THR A 101 -6.61 -2.58 10.36
C THR A 101 -6.65 -1.18 9.76
N PRO A 102 -7.79 -0.74 9.20
CA PRO A 102 -7.98 0.66 8.79
C PRO A 102 -7.71 1.66 9.92
N ARG A 103 -8.06 1.31 11.17
CA ARG A 103 -7.77 2.14 12.35
C ARG A 103 -6.26 2.33 12.53
N LEU A 104 -5.48 1.25 12.46
CA LEU A 104 -4.02 1.32 12.60
C LEU A 104 -3.38 2.18 11.50
N ILE A 105 -3.95 2.19 10.30
CA ILE A 105 -3.49 3.06 9.20
C ILE A 105 -3.83 4.53 9.48
N VAL A 106 -4.97 4.81 10.12
CA VAL A 106 -5.31 6.17 10.58
C VAL A 106 -4.33 6.62 11.68
N ASP A 107 -3.96 5.72 12.60
CA ASP A 107 -2.95 6.02 13.63
C ASP A 107 -1.58 6.32 12.99
N TYR A 108 -1.19 5.58 11.95
CA TYR A 108 0.00 5.91 11.14
C TYR A 108 -0.07 7.31 10.55
N LYS A 109 -1.19 7.68 9.92
CA LYS A 109 -1.38 9.05 9.40
C LYS A 109 -1.19 10.11 10.48
N SER A 110 -1.79 9.89 11.64
CA SER A 110 -1.69 10.81 12.79
C SER A 110 -0.24 10.97 13.26
N THR A 111 0.52 9.88 13.32
CA THR A 111 1.95 9.92 13.63
C THR A 111 2.75 10.70 12.60
N ARG A 112 2.42 10.58 11.30
CA ARG A 112 3.07 11.34 10.24
C ARG A 112 2.77 12.83 10.33
N TYR A 113 1.52 13.19 10.65
CA TYR A 113 1.16 14.60 10.89
C TYR A 113 1.88 15.18 12.11
N ALA A 114 1.96 14.46 13.21
CA ALA A 114 2.71 14.87 14.39
C ALA A 114 4.20 15.11 14.09
N ALA A 115 4.76 14.39 13.11
CA ALA A 115 6.12 14.59 12.60
C ALA A 115 6.23 15.73 11.57
N GLY A 116 5.20 16.55 11.35
CA GLY A 116 5.19 17.70 10.46
C GLY A 116 5.10 17.35 8.96
N VAL A 117 4.73 16.13 8.60
CA VAL A 117 4.67 15.69 7.18
C VAL A 117 3.39 16.21 6.53
N GLN A 118 3.53 16.79 5.34
CA GLN A 118 2.41 17.36 4.60
C GLN A 118 1.49 16.27 4.02
N ALA A 119 0.20 16.59 3.86
CA ALA A 119 -0.85 15.74 3.33
C ALA A 119 -0.48 15.03 2.01
N ALA A 120 0.13 15.74 1.07
CA ALA A 120 0.54 15.17 -0.21
C ALA A 120 1.59 14.06 -0.06
N SER A 121 2.52 14.20 0.88
CA SER A 121 3.54 13.18 1.17
C SER A 121 2.93 11.97 1.84
N ILE A 122 2.02 12.17 2.81
CA ILE A 122 1.27 11.09 3.46
C ILE A 122 0.46 10.31 2.42
N ASN A 123 -0.20 11.00 1.49
CA ASN A 123 -0.96 10.35 0.42
C ASN A 123 -0.08 9.50 -0.50
N ARG A 124 1.16 9.91 -0.78
CA ARG A 124 2.13 9.11 -1.55
C ARG A 124 2.56 7.86 -0.78
N GLU A 125 2.83 8.00 0.52
CA GLU A 125 3.10 6.84 1.39
C GLU A 125 1.92 5.86 1.38
N LEU A 126 0.70 6.34 1.60
CA LEU A 126 -0.51 5.51 1.57
C LEU A 126 -0.75 4.86 0.21
N SER A 127 -0.42 5.54 -0.90
CA SER A 127 -0.55 4.97 -2.24
C SER A 127 0.43 3.80 -2.45
N CYS A 128 1.66 3.92 -1.93
CA CYS A 128 2.64 2.85 -1.94
C CYS A 128 2.15 1.64 -1.10
N LEU A 129 1.67 1.88 0.12
CA LEU A 129 1.12 0.85 1.00
C LEU A 129 -0.12 0.17 0.37
N ARG A 130 -1.00 0.97 -0.25
CA ARG A 130 -2.19 0.47 -0.96
C ARG A 130 -1.80 -0.47 -2.10
N LYS A 131 -0.74 -0.14 -2.85
CA LYS A 131 -0.25 -1.01 -3.93
C LYS A 131 0.25 -2.34 -3.38
N ALA A 132 1.01 -2.35 -2.29
CA ALA A 132 1.49 -3.58 -1.66
C ALA A 132 0.33 -4.49 -1.23
N PHE A 133 -0.68 -3.95 -0.55
CA PHE A 133 -1.88 -4.72 -0.16
C PHE A 133 -2.75 -5.13 -1.36
N ASN A 134 -2.78 -4.37 -2.45
CA ASN A 134 -3.46 -4.81 -3.67
C ASN A 134 -2.79 -6.03 -4.27
N LEU A 135 -1.45 -6.08 -4.32
CA LEU A 135 -0.70 -7.25 -4.77
C LEU A 135 -0.94 -8.45 -3.85
N ALA A 136 -0.90 -8.22 -2.52
CA ALA A 136 -1.20 -9.26 -1.53
C ALA A 136 -2.61 -9.85 -1.71
N LYS A 137 -3.58 -9.02 -2.10
CA LYS A 137 -4.95 -9.46 -2.35
C LYS A 137 -5.13 -10.13 -3.71
N GLN A 138 -4.58 -9.55 -4.79
CA GLN A 138 -4.93 -9.90 -6.16
C GLN A 138 -4.01 -10.95 -6.78
N GLU A 139 -2.73 -10.93 -6.41
CA GLU A 139 -1.70 -11.77 -7.02
C GLU A 139 -1.17 -12.83 -6.07
N TRP A 140 -1.11 -12.53 -4.76
CA TRP A 140 -0.50 -13.44 -3.79
C TRP A 140 -1.52 -14.18 -2.93
N GLU A 141 -2.79 -13.76 -2.94
CA GLU A 141 -3.88 -14.35 -2.18
C GLU A 141 -3.62 -14.41 -0.66
N TRP A 142 -2.82 -13.46 -0.14
CA TRP A 142 -2.45 -13.38 1.28
C TRP A 142 -3.47 -12.66 2.14
N CYS A 143 -4.32 -11.83 1.54
CA CYS A 143 -5.39 -11.12 2.24
C CYS A 143 -6.62 -10.95 1.36
N ARG A 144 -7.80 -10.92 1.98
CA ARG A 144 -9.08 -10.76 1.28
C ARG A 144 -9.38 -9.34 0.91
N GLU A 145 -8.99 -8.41 1.76
CA GLU A 145 -9.30 -7.00 1.62
C GLU A 145 -8.05 -6.16 1.82
N ASN A 146 -8.02 -5.06 1.11
CA ASN A 146 -6.98 -4.07 1.32
C ASN A 146 -7.44 -3.07 2.39
N PRO A 147 -6.85 -3.06 3.59
CA PRO A 147 -7.27 -2.18 4.67
C PRO A 147 -7.07 -0.70 4.34
N VAL A 148 -6.11 -0.38 3.46
CA VAL A 148 -5.84 1.00 3.02
C VAL A 148 -6.97 1.55 2.16
N SER A 149 -7.72 0.70 1.46
CA SER A 149 -8.84 1.14 0.61
C SER A 149 -10.00 1.76 1.40
N ARG A 150 -10.11 1.41 2.68
CA ARG A 150 -11.13 1.96 3.59
C ARG A 150 -10.70 3.27 4.26
N VAL A 151 -9.47 3.73 4.02
CA VAL A 151 -8.94 4.97 4.59
C VAL A 151 -8.98 6.05 3.53
N SER A 152 -9.60 7.17 3.85
CA SER A 152 -9.64 8.34 2.97
C SER A 152 -8.27 8.98 2.85
N LEU A 153 -7.94 9.42 1.64
CA LEU A 153 -6.78 10.26 1.40
C LEU A 153 -7.02 11.67 1.96
N GLU A 154 -5.94 12.32 2.33
CA GLU A 154 -6.01 13.69 2.84
C GLU A 154 -6.31 14.68 1.71
N LYS A 155 -7.21 15.61 1.98
CA LYS A 155 -7.46 16.73 1.08
C LYS A 155 -6.37 17.76 1.28
N GLY A 156 -5.42 17.86 0.38
CA GLY A 156 -4.39 18.89 0.39
C GLY A 156 -4.73 20.01 -0.59
N ALA A 157 -4.63 21.24 -0.14
CA ALA A 157 -4.65 22.40 -1.05
C ALA A 157 -3.30 22.47 -1.78
N ASN A 158 -3.16 21.69 -2.85
CA ASN A 158 -1.90 21.62 -3.64
C ASN A 158 -1.99 22.44 -4.94
N LYS A 159 -2.99 23.31 -5.04
CA LYS A 159 -3.10 24.20 -6.20
C LYS A 159 -2.16 25.38 -6.02
N ARG A 160 -1.03 25.32 -6.68
CA ARG A 160 -0.15 26.50 -6.86
C ARG A 160 -0.51 27.12 -8.21
N ASP A 161 -1.36 28.14 -8.17
CA ASP A 161 -1.79 28.90 -9.35
C ASP A 161 -0.94 30.19 -9.43
N ARG A 162 0.39 30.03 -9.51
CA ARG A 162 1.30 31.16 -9.67
C ARG A 162 2.05 31.02 -10.99
N TRP A 163 1.93 32.03 -11.80
CA TRP A 163 2.64 32.22 -13.07
C TRP A 163 3.71 33.29 -12.89
N LEU A 164 4.71 33.31 -13.76
CA LEU A 164 5.62 34.43 -13.87
C LEU A 164 4.85 35.59 -14.50
N THR A 165 5.05 36.84 -13.95
CA THR A 165 4.62 38.04 -14.64
C THR A 165 5.67 38.42 -15.68
N GLU A 166 5.33 39.31 -16.65
CA GLU A 166 6.27 39.78 -17.67
C GLU A 166 7.49 40.47 -17.06
N GLU A 167 7.30 41.24 -15.95
CA GLU A 167 8.40 41.87 -15.23
C GLU A 167 9.29 40.84 -14.53
N GLU A 168 8.73 39.78 -13.98
CA GLU A 168 9.46 38.66 -13.37
C GLU A 168 10.26 37.90 -14.41
N GLU A 169 9.68 37.63 -15.58
CA GLU A 169 10.33 36.98 -16.70
C GLU A 169 11.54 37.83 -17.18
N THR A 170 11.35 39.10 -17.42
CA THR A 170 12.41 40.02 -17.83
C THR A 170 13.56 40.05 -16.82
N ARG A 171 13.25 40.11 -15.52
CA ARG A 171 14.27 40.06 -14.46
C ARG A 171 15.01 38.73 -14.43
N LEU A 172 14.29 37.63 -14.60
CA LEU A 172 14.87 36.28 -14.65
C LEU A 172 15.84 36.15 -15.82
N LEU A 173 15.42 36.54 -17.03
CA LEU A 173 16.23 36.44 -18.24
C LEU A 173 17.46 37.37 -18.19
N THR A 174 17.35 38.53 -17.57
CA THR A 174 18.48 39.47 -17.38
C THR A 174 19.50 38.88 -16.39
N ALA A 175 19.06 38.17 -15.35
CA ALA A 175 19.94 37.59 -14.35
C ALA A 175 20.59 36.27 -14.82
N CYS A 176 20.08 35.64 -15.88
CA CYS A 176 20.62 34.39 -16.40
C CYS A 176 21.91 34.60 -17.20
N PRO A 177 22.95 33.78 -17.02
CA PRO A 177 24.06 33.69 -17.96
C PRO A 177 23.53 33.22 -19.34
N SER A 178 24.26 33.57 -20.43
CA SER A 178 23.79 33.38 -21.82
C SER A 178 23.32 31.93 -22.09
N TRP A 179 24.12 30.95 -21.72
CA TRP A 179 23.78 29.52 -21.93
C TRP A 179 22.50 29.08 -21.24
N LEU A 180 22.18 29.64 -20.07
CA LEU A 180 20.96 29.28 -19.31
C LEU A 180 19.76 30.04 -19.84
N ARG A 181 19.98 31.29 -20.33
CA ARG A 181 18.90 32.13 -20.88
C ARG A 181 18.17 31.45 -22.00
N ASP A 182 18.87 30.85 -22.97
CA ASP A 182 18.27 30.17 -24.11
C ASP A 182 17.43 28.97 -23.67
N LEU A 183 17.90 28.20 -22.68
CA LEU A 183 17.13 27.06 -22.10
C LEU A 183 15.88 27.57 -21.38
N VAL A 184 15.97 28.65 -20.64
CA VAL A 184 14.82 29.25 -19.91
C VAL A 184 13.78 29.77 -20.91
N VAL A 185 14.20 30.52 -21.95
CA VAL A 185 13.30 30.99 -22.99
C VAL A 185 12.60 29.83 -23.67
N PHE A 186 13.36 28.83 -24.06
CA PHE A 186 12.77 27.61 -24.69
C PHE A 186 11.77 26.90 -23.77
N ALA A 187 12.09 26.75 -22.48
CA ALA A 187 11.20 26.14 -21.48
C ALA A 187 9.90 26.94 -21.30
N LEU A 188 9.99 28.29 -21.23
CA LEU A 188 8.84 29.17 -21.05
C LEU A 188 7.89 29.11 -22.25
N HIS A 189 8.43 29.10 -23.47
CA HIS A 189 7.61 29.07 -24.69
C HIS A 189 7.04 27.70 -25.04
N THR A 190 7.74 26.63 -24.65
CA THR A 190 7.29 25.25 -24.99
C THR A 190 6.53 24.55 -23.86
N GLY A 191 6.73 24.96 -22.61
CA GLY A 191 6.22 24.25 -21.42
C GLY A 191 6.84 22.87 -21.19
N MET A 192 7.91 22.52 -21.90
CA MET A 192 8.60 21.24 -21.77
C MET A 192 9.30 21.11 -20.44
N ARG A 193 9.35 19.87 -19.89
CA ARG A 193 10.11 19.58 -18.68
C ARG A 193 11.62 19.61 -18.95
N LEU A 194 12.42 19.96 -17.95
CA LEU A 194 13.89 20.03 -18.09
C LEU A 194 14.48 18.75 -18.73
N GLY A 195 14.05 17.56 -18.31
CA GLY A 195 14.53 16.32 -18.88
C GLY A 195 14.16 16.16 -20.36
N GLU A 196 13.00 16.61 -20.78
CA GLU A 196 12.53 16.60 -22.16
C GLU A 196 13.39 17.58 -23.02
N ILE A 197 13.64 18.76 -22.49
CA ILE A 197 14.50 19.75 -23.18
C ILE A 197 15.93 19.22 -23.37
N LEU A 198 16.53 18.65 -22.32
CA LEU A 198 17.91 18.16 -22.37
C LEU A 198 18.07 16.88 -23.22
N SER A 199 17.00 16.14 -23.45
CA SER A 199 17.00 14.95 -24.31
C SER A 199 16.50 15.23 -25.74
N LEU A 200 16.11 16.46 -26.06
CA LEU A 200 15.59 16.83 -27.37
C LEU A 200 16.68 16.69 -28.45
N THR A 201 16.35 16.00 -29.53
CA THR A 201 17.21 15.82 -30.69
C THR A 201 16.61 16.48 -31.93
N TRP A 202 17.44 16.89 -32.86
CA TRP A 202 16.99 17.52 -34.13
C TRP A 202 16.01 16.67 -34.92
N SER A 203 16.09 15.34 -34.80
CA SER A 203 15.14 14.42 -35.45
C SER A 203 13.70 14.48 -34.88
N ALA A 204 13.52 15.10 -33.71
CA ALA A 204 12.23 15.29 -33.07
C ALA A 204 11.70 16.74 -33.19
N VAL A 205 12.37 17.58 -33.98
CA VAL A 205 11.98 18.98 -34.23
C VAL A 205 11.52 19.11 -35.66
N ASP A 206 10.27 19.57 -35.84
CA ASP A 206 9.71 19.96 -37.15
C ASP A 206 9.75 21.50 -37.22
N LEU A 207 10.40 22.06 -38.26
CA LEU A 207 10.63 23.50 -38.45
C LEU A 207 9.74 24.06 -39.57
#